data_62b703f49ce527e328844ba6ae33d872
#
_entry.id   62b703f49ce527e328844ba6ae33d872
#
_cell.length_a   1.000
_cell.length_b   1.000
_cell.length_c   1.000
_cell.angle_alpha   90.00
_cell.angle_beta   90.00
_cell.angle_gamma   90.00
#
_symmetry.space_group_name_H-M   'P 1'
#
loop_
_entity.id
_entity.type
_entity.pdbx_description
1 polymer ?
#
loop_
_entity_poly.entity_id
_entity_poly.type
_entity_poly.pdbx_seq_one_letter_code
_entity_poly.pdbx_strand_id
1 'polypeptide(L)'
;LGRRGYDAGVHSARYGSIGYDSTAYIEGSNRDQFVLPMAEDFEFIDNIDEILSVPGVDGASFGPADFALSKNIRQFYKLDHPEVNAAFDILLEKTRSRGQCLMVPAVPPSYETAKALIDRGVRMLTMGNDLLNLQTSLLHLKETVLDRYA
;
A
#
# COMPACT_ATOMS: atom_id res chain seq x y z
N LEU A 1 15.03 -19.83 4.85
CA LEU A 1 15.02 -18.53 5.52
C LEU A 1 15.99 -17.58 4.81
N GLY A 2 15.49 -16.44 4.32
CA GLY A 2 16.32 -15.41 3.70
C GLY A 2 17.28 -14.77 4.69
N ARG A 3 18.34 -14.12 4.15
CA ARG A 3 19.24 -13.31 4.95
C ARG A 3 18.69 -11.89 5.05
N ARG A 4 18.56 -11.37 6.26
CA ARG A 4 18.11 -10.01 6.53
C ARG A 4 19.30 -9.06 6.58
N GLY A 5 19.20 -7.93 5.86
CA GLY A 5 20.12 -6.82 6.03
C GLY A 5 19.86 -6.09 7.35
N TYR A 6 20.89 -5.41 7.85
CA TYR A 6 20.82 -4.60 9.06
C TYR A 6 21.14 -3.14 8.73
N ASP A 7 20.21 -2.25 9.06
CA ASP A 7 20.38 -0.81 8.94
C ASP A 7 19.92 -0.14 10.25
N ALA A 8 20.87 0.35 11.02
CA ALA A 8 20.63 0.96 12.31
C ALA A 8 19.85 2.29 12.23
N GLY A 9 19.92 3.00 11.09
CA GLY A 9 19.28 4.31 10.93
C GLY A 9 17.76 4.23 10.81
N VAL A 10 17.25 3.28 10.04
CA VAL A 10 15.82 3.13 9.75
C VAL A 10 15.05 2.51 10.92
N HIS A 11 15.72 1.72 11.75
CA HIS A 11 15.05 0.91 12.78
C HIS A 11 14.90 1.61 14.12
N SER A 12 15.62 2.71 14.34
CA SER A 12 15.60 3.46 15.59
C SER A 12 14.21 3.99 15.97
N ALA A 13 13.38 4.33 15.00
CA ALA A 13 12.05 4.87 15.24
C ALA A 13 11.08 3.84 15.87
N ARG A 14 11.24 2.56 15.54
CA ARG A 14 10.33 1.50 16.03
C ARG A 14 10.80 0.86 17.33
N TYR A 15 12.10 0.66 17.48
CA TYR A 15 12.68 -0.11 18.60
C TYR A 15 13.52 0.73 19.57
N GLY A 16 13.50 2.04 19.44
CA GLY A 16 14.35 2.97 20.18
C GLY A 16 15.69 3.21 19.48
N SER A 17 16.29 4.37 19.73
CA SER A 17 17.43 4.84 18.97
C SER A 17 18.78 4.43 19.58
N ILE A 18 18.84 4.19 20.86
CA ILE A 18 20.10 3.94 21.56
C ILE A 18 19.93 2.74 22.48
N GLY A 19 20.83 1.76 22.33
CA GLY A 19 20.92 0.62 23.22
C GLY A 19 19.89 -0.49 23.00
N TYR A 20 19.23 -0.53 21.84
CA TYR A 20 18.37 -1.67 21.54
C TYR A 20 19.20 -2.93 21.25
N ASP A 21 18.68 -4.06 21.69
CA ASP A 21 19.26 -5.36 21.41
C ASP A 21 19.02 -5.74 19.93
N SER A 22 20.11 -5.91 19.16
CA SER A 22 20.04 -6.30 17.76
C SER A 22 19.39 -7.67 17.54
N THR A 23 19.54 -8.58 18.49
CA THR A 23 18.90 -9.90 18.44
C THR A 23 17.38 -9.76 18.60
N ALA A 24 16.94 -9.02 19.62
CA ALA A 24 15.53 -8.72 19.84
C ALA A 24 14.90 -7.96 18.65
N TYR A 25 15.68 -7.06 18.01
CA TYR A 25 15.26 -6.39 16.78
C TYR A 25 15.02 -7.38 15.65
N ILE A 26 15.96 -8.29 15.37
CA ILE A 26 15.86 -9.26 14.27
C ILE A 26 14.68 -10.21 14.51
N GLU A 27 14.54 -10.71 15.73
CA GLU A 27 13.45 -11.62 16.10
C GLU A 27 12.09 -10.92 16.01
N GLY A 28 11.97 -9.70 16.56
CA GLY A 28 10.77 -8.90 16.48
C GLY A 28 10.39 -8.56 15.03
N SER A 29 11.36 -8.13 14.22
CA SER A 29 11.13 -7.83 12.81
C SER A 29 10.68 -9.05 12.01
N ASN A 30 11.24 -10.24 12.28
CA ASN A 30 10.83 -11.46 11.59
C ASN A 30 9.41 -11.89 11.97
N ARG A 31 9.00 -11.64 13.22
CA ARG A 31 7.67 -11.97 13.71
C ARG A 31 6.61 -10.99 13.20
N ASP A 32 6.97 -9.68 13.21
CA ASP A 32 6.01 -8.58 13.07
C ASP A 32 5.97 -8.00 11.63
N GLN A 33 6.76 -8.56 10.71
CA GLN A 33 6.81 -8.07 9.33
C GLN A 33 5.59 -8.52 8.53
N PHE A 34 4.94 -7.57 7.87
CA PHE A 34 3.91 -7.82 6.86
C PHE A 34 4.53 -8.01 5.47
N VAL A 35 4.09 -9.05 4.77
CA VAL A 35 4.52 -9.35 3.40
C VAL A 35 3.30 -9.23 2.48
N LEU A 36 3.27 -8.16 1.70
CA LEU A 36 2.19 -7.83 0.77
C LEU A 36 2.79 -7.64 -0.64
N PRO A 37 2.89 -8.69 -1.46
CA PRO A 37 3.28 -8.55 -2.85
C PRO A 37 2.37 -7.57 -3.58
N MET A 38 2.93 -6.77 -4.50
CA MET A 38 2.17 -5.77 -5.23
C MET A 38 1.51 -6.38 -6.46
N ALA A 39 0.18 -6.29 -6.49
CA ALA A 39 -0.66 -6.65 -7.62
C ALA A 39 -0.76 -5.44 -8.56
N GLU A 40 0.14 -5.35 -9.53
CA GLU A 40 0.29 -4.19 -10.41
C GLU A 40 0.30 -4.56 -11.89
N ASP A 41 0.09 -5.85 -12.19
CA ASP A 41 -0.05 -6.34 -13.56
C ASP A 41 -1.12 -7.43 -13.65
N PHE A 42 -1.49 -7.79 -14.88
CA PHE A 42 -2.51 -8.82 -15.12
C PHE A 42 -2.00 -10.23 -14.77
N GLU A 43 -0.69 -10.47 -14.87
CA GLU A 43 -0.11 -11.77 -14.54
C GLU A 43 -0.25 -12.09 -13.05
N PHE A 44 -0.20 -11.06 -12.19
CA PHE A 44 -0.49 -11.23 -10.77
C PHE A 44 -1.91 -11.74 -10.54
N ILE A 45 -2.88 -11.15 -11.26
CA ILE A 45 -4.30 -11.55 -11.12
C ILE A 45 -4.50 -12.98 -11.61
N ASP A 46 -3.86 -13.35 -12.72
CA ASP A 46 -3.96 -14.70 -13.28
C ASP A 46 -3.37 -15.77 -12.34
N ASN A 47 -2.33 -15.41 -11.57
CA ASN A 47 -1.62 -16.31 -10.64
C ASN A 47 -1.94 -16.05 -9.15
N ILE A 48 -2.98 -15.29 -8.85
CA ILE A 48 -3.28 -14.82 -7.48
C ILE A 48 -3.40 -15.95 -6.46
N ASP A 49 -4.00 -17.07 -6.83
CA ASP A 49 -4.19 -18.20 -5.92
C ASP A 49 -2.86 -18.85 -5.52
N GLU A 50 -1.92 -18.95 -6.46
CA GLU A 50 -0.58 -19.46 -6.20
C GLU A 50 0.22 -18.48 -5.34
N ILE A 51 0.20 -17.19 -5.68
CA ILE A 51 0.92 -16.14 -4.95
C ILE A 51 0.44 -16.07 -3.49
N LEU A 52 -0.86 -16.03 -3.28
CA LEU A 52 -1.43 -15.94 -1.93
C LEU A 52 -1.30 -17.23 -1.12
N SER A 53 -0.97 -18.36 -1.75
CA SER A 53 -0.72 -19.63 -1.06
C SER A 53 0.69 -19.76 -0.52
N VAL A 54 1.61 -18.85 -0.90
CA VAL A 54 3.00 -18.89 -0.43
C VAL A 54 3.06 -18.68 1.08
N PRO A 55 3.69 -19.57 1.86
CA PRO A 55 3.80 -19.40 3.30
C PRO A 55 4.49 -18.10 3.70
N GLY A 56 3.86 -17.32 4.58
CA GLY A 56 4.38 -16.03 5.05
C GLY A 56 3.93 -14.83 4.22
N VAL A 57 3.07 -15.03 3.23
CA VAL A 57 2.36 -13.94 2.55
C VAL A 57 1.10 -13.59 3.35
N ASP A 58 0.98 -12.32 3.76
CA ASP A 58 -0.11 -11.82 4.60
C ASP A 58 -1.27 -11.22 3.80
N GLY A 59 -1.09 -11.07 2.50
CA GLY A 59 -2.10 -10.51 1.61
C GLY A 59 -1.51 -9.96 0.32
N ALA A 60 -2.12 -8.93 -0.23
CA ALA A 60 -1.66 -8.24 -1.41
C ALA A 60 -1.76 -6.71 -1.26
N SER A 61 -0.92 -5.98 -2.00
CA SER A 61 -1.06 -4.54 -2.19
C SER A 61 -1.50 -4.27 -3.62
N PHE A 62 -2.58 -3.55 -3.83
CA PHE A 62 -3.06 -3.23 -5.18
C PHE A 62 -2.43 -1.94 -5.71
N GLY A 63 -1.75 -2.02 -6.86
CA GLY A 63 -1.22 -0.91 -7.63
C GLY A 63 -2.11 -0.57 -8.83
N PRO A 64 -3.26 0.14 -8.68
CA PRO A 64 -4.24 0.31 -9.75
C PRO A 64 -3.71 1.10 -10.95
N ALA A 65 -2.74 1.99 -10.76
CA ALA A 65 -2.13 2.76 -11.85
C ALA A 65 -1.27 1.88 -12.75
N ASP A 66 -0.39 1.08 -12.16
CA ASP A 66 0.51 0.19 -12.89
C ASP A 66 -0.27 -0.98 -13.50
N PHE A 67 -1.28 -1.49 -12.80
CA PHE A 67 -2.23 -2.45 -13.37
C PHE A 67 -2.93 -1.89 -14.61
N ALA A 68 -3.42 -0.65 -14.57
CA ALA A 68 -4.03 0.01 -15.73
C ALA A 68 -3.03 0.11 -16.90
N LEU A 69 -1.77 0.47 -16.60
CA LEU A 69 -0.70 0.49 -17.61
C LEU A 69 -0.45 -0.88 -18.22
N SER A 70 -0.39 -1.94 -17.43
CA SER A 70 -0.18 -3.31 -17.92
C SER A 70 -1.28 -3.76 -18.90
N LYS A 71 -2.48 -3.17 -18.77
CA LYS A 71 -3.63 -3.39 -19.66
C LYS A 71 -3.76 -2.35 -20.77
N ASN A 72 -2.79 -1.44 -20.94
CA ASN A 72 -2.85 -0.31 -21.87
C ASN A 72 -4.03 0.66 -21.61
N ILE A 73 -4.56 0.67 -20.40
CA ILE A 73 -5.59 1.60 -19.94
C ILE A 73 -4.90 2.91 -19.55
N ARG A 74 -5.31 4.03 -20.15
CA ARG A 74 -4.68 5.33 -19.92
C ARG A 74 -5.39 6.20 -18.87
N GLN A 75 -6.22 5.60 -18.04
CA GLN A 75 -6.93 6.25 -16.95
C GLN A 75 -6.37 5.76 -15.61
N PHE A 76 -5.33 6.46 -15.14
CA PHE A 76 -4.64 6.09 -13.90
C PHE A 76 -5.49 6.40 -12.66
N TYR A 77 -5.34 5.58 -11.62
CA TYR A 77 -6.02 5.71 -10.32
C TYR A 77 -7.56 5.67 -10.37
N LYS A 78 -8.16 5.26 -11.49
CA LYS A 78 -9.61 5.13 -11.60
C LYS A 78 -10.04 3.70 -11.29
N LEU A 79 -10.42 3.46 -10.04
CA LEU A 79 -11.00 2.18 -9.61
C LEU A 79 -12.38 1.92 -10.23
N ASP A 80 -13.01 2.92 -10.84
CA ASP A 80 -14.29 2.80 -11.56
C ASP A 80 -14.13 2.30 -13.01
N HIS A 81 -12.91 2.23 -13.55
CA HIS A 81 -12.69 1.58 -14.84
C HIS A 81 -13.04 0.09 -14.75
N PRO A 82 -13.87 -0.48 -15.65
CA PRO A 82 -14.40 -1.83 -15.52
C PRO A 82 -13.34 -2.91 -15.28
N GLU A 83 -12.23 -2.90 -16.03
CA GLU A 83 -11.16 -3.89 -15.85
C GLU A 83 -10.38 -3.70 -14.54
N VAL A 84 -10.13 -2.46 -14.13
CA VAL A 84 -9.45 -2.16 -12.86
C VAL A 84 -10.34 -2.55 -11.69
N ASN A 85 -11.65 -2.25 -11.80
CA ASN A 85 -12.61 -2.65 -10.79
C ASN A 85 -12.76 -4.17 -10.69
N ALA A 86 -12.76 -4.89 -11.82
CA ALA A 86 -12.82 -6.35 -11.82
C ALA A 86 -11.59 -6.96 -11.14
N ALA A 87 -10.39 -6.45 -11.42
CA ALA A 87 -9.17 -6.88 -10.74
C ALA A 87 -9.22 -6.60 -9.24
N PHE A 88 -9.69 -5.42 -8.85
CA PHE A 88 -9.89 -5.07 -7.44
C PHE A 88 -10.86 -6.03 -6.74
N ASP A 89 -11.99 -6.38 -7.37
CA ASP A 89 -12.98 -7.31 -6.79
C ASP A 89 -12.39 -8.71 -6.62
N ILE A 90 -11.63 -9.20 -7.61
CA ILE A 90 -10.93 -10.49 -7.52
C ILE A 90 -9.93 -10.47 -6.34
N LEU A 91 -9.10 -9.43 -6.25
CA LEU A 91 -8.12 -9.28 -5.17
C LEU A 91 -8.80 -9.26 -3.80
N LEU A 92 -9.89 -8.50 -3.66
CA LEU A 92 -10.63 -8.39 -2.41
C LEU A 92 -11.26 -9.72 -1.99
N GLU A 93 -11.88 -10.43 -2.93
CA GLU A 93 -12.46 -11.75 -2.68
C GLU A 93 -11.40 -12.77 -2.28
N LYS A 94 -10.31 -12.86 -3.05
CA LYS A 94 -9.27 -13.87 -2.85
C LYS A 94 -8.49 -13.68 -1.56
N THR A 95 -8.15 -12.45 -1.20
CA THR A 95 -7.50 -12.16 0.08
C THR A 95 -8.46 -12.42 1.25
N ARG A 96 -9.71 -11.97 1.13
CA ARG A 96 -10.72 -12.12 2.18
C ARG A 96 -11.06 -13.60 2.47
N SER A 97 -11.23 -14.42 1.44
CA SER A 97 -11.54 -15.86 1.59
C SER A 97 -10.42 -16.63 2.32
N ARG A 98 -9.19 -16.12 2.32
CA ARG A 98 -8.03 -16.67 3.01
C ARG A 98 -7.77 -16.06 4.39
N GLY A 99 -8.56 -15.08 4.82
CA GLY A 99 -8.29 -14.30 6.04
C GLY A 99 -7.07 -13.40 5.92
N GLN A 100 -6.61 -13.14 4.70
CA GLN A 100 -5.51 -12.23 4.35
C GLN A 100 -6.03 -10.82 4.11
N CYS A 101 -5.14 -9.81 4.07
CA CYS A 101 -5.53 -8.44 3.84
C CYS A 101 -5.28 -7.97 2.40
N LEU A 102 -6.08 -7.01 1.95
CA LEU A 102 -5.82 -6.22 0.75
C LEU A 102 -5.50 -4.78 1.17
N MET A 103 -4.32 -4.28 0.78
CA MET A 103 -3.94 -2.88 0.91
C MET A 103 -4.24 -2.15 -0.40
N VAL A 104 -4.90 -1.00 -0.31
CA VAL A 104 -5.33 -0.20 -1.47
C VAL A 104 -5.01 1.27 -1.23
N PRO A 105 -4.50 2.01 -2.23
CA PRO A 105 -4.33 3.46 -2.11
C PRO A 105 -5.67 4.18 -2.18
N ALA A 106 -5.92 5.08 -1.21
CA ALA A 106 -7.01 6.04 -1.29
C ALA A 106 -6.55 7.26 -2.12
N VAL A 107 -7.09 7.41 -3.32
CA VAL A 107 -6.72 8.49 -4.27
C VAL A 107 -7.99 9.20 -4.76
N PRO A 108 -8.13 10.50 -4.51
CA PRO A 108 -7.30 11.32 -3.60
C PRO A 108 -7.41 10.84 -2.15
N PRO A 109 -6.42 11.14 -1.30
CA PRO A 109 -6.47 10.79 0.12
C PRO A 109 -7.50 11.67 0.84
N SER A 110 -8.74 11.21 0.89
CA SER A 110 -9.88 11.91 1.52
C SER A 110 -10.70 10.94 2.36
N TYR A 111 -11.55 11.50 3.21
CA TYR A 111 -12.50 10.72 4.00
C TYR A 111 -13.45 9.92 3.10
N GLU A 112 -13.97 10.53 2.04
CA GLU A 112 -14.94 9.92 1.13
C GLU A 112 -14.33 8.72 0.39
N THR A 113 -13.09 8.88 -0.11
CA THR A 113 -12.37 7.80 -0.78
C THR A 113 -12.06 6.66 0.19
N ALA A 114 -11.55 7.00 1.38
CA ALA A 114 -11.28 6.01 2.41
C ALA A 114 -12.54 5.26 2.84
N LYS A 115 -13.64 6.00 3.08
CA LYS A 115 -14.93 5.42 3.44
C LYS A 115 -15.45 4.47 2.36
N ALA A 116 -15.41 4.87 1.10
CA ALA A 116 -15.87 4.04 -0.01
C ALA A 116 -15.10 2.71 -0.10
N LEU A 117 -13.78 2.73 0.11
CA LEU A 117 -12.95 1.53 0.13
C LEU A 117 -13.24 0.64 1.36
N ILE A 118 -13.42 1.24 2.53
CA ILE A 118 -13.75 0.53 3.77
C ILE A 118 -15.13 -0.14 3.65
N ASP A 119 -16.11 0.57 3.09
CA ASP A 119 -17.47 0.04 2.86
C ASP A 119 -17.46 -1.17 1.91
N ARG A 120 -16.54 -1.20 0.94
CA ARG A 120 -16.31 -2.37 0.07
C ARG A 120 -15.61 -3.54 0.79
N GLY A 121 -15.03 -3.31 1.96
CA GLY A 121 -14.38 -4.34 2.77
C GLY A 121 -12.87 -4.27 2.85
N VAL A 122 -12.24 -3.24 2.28
CA VAL A 122 -10.80 -2.99 2.46
C VAL A 122 -10.49 -2.67 3.93
N ARG A 123 -9.39 -3.20 4.43
CA ARG A 123 -8.99 -3.02 5.84
C ARG A 123 -7.62 -2.36 6.00
N MET A 124 -6.88 -2.20 4.92
CA MET A 124 -5.59 -1.50 4.92
C MET A 124 -5.57 -0.48 3.78
N LEU A 125 -5.28 0.77 4.13
CA LEU A 125 -5.25 1.89 3.18
C LEU A 125 -3.90 2.60 3.24
N THR A 126 -3.40 3.02 2.08
CA THR A 126 -2.36 4.04 2.01
C THR A 126 -3.00 5.40 1.74
N MET A 127 -2.67 6.39 2.57
CA MET A 127 -3.23 7.74 2.54
C MET A 127 -2.20 8.73 1.97
N GLY A 128 -1.91 8.59 0.66
CA GLY A 128 -0.86 9.35 0.01
C GLY A 128 0.55 8.82 0.31
N ASN A 129 1.55 9.60 -0.03
CA ASN A 129 2.96 9.37 0.28
C ASN A 129 3.59 10.66 0.81
N ASP A 130 4.80 10.57 1.34
CA ASP A 130 5.56 11.68 1.94
C ASP A 130 5.75 12.85 0.96
N LEU A 131 6.14 12.57 -0.29
CA LEU A 131 6.32 13.60 -1.32
C LEU A 131 5.01 14.33 -1.65
N LEU A 132 3.93 13.59 -1.87
CA LEU A 132 2.62 14.17 -2.17
C LEU A 132 2.09 15.01 -0.99
N ASN A 133 2.25 14.50 0.23
CA ASN A 133 1.82 15.20 1.43
C ASN A 133 2.62 16.49 1.65
N LEU A 134 3.94 16.46 1.45
CA LEU A 134 4.80 17.64 1.51
C LEU A 134 4.42 18.67 0.43
N GLN A 135 4.27 18.21 -0.81
CA GLN A 135 3.89 19.07 -1.94
C GLN A 135 2.53 19.75 -1.69
N THR A 136 1.53 19.00 -1.23
CA THR A 136 0.20 19.53 -0.91
C THR A 136 0.29 20.58 0.21
N SER A 137 1.08 20.32 1.25
CA SER A 137 1.28 21.27 2.34
C SER A 137 1.96 22.55 1.89
N LEU A 138 2.97 22.45 1.02
CA LEU A 138 3.67 23.63 0.47
C LEU A 138 2.78 24.45 -0.46
N LEU A 139 1.96 23.82 -1.30
CA LEU A 139 0.98 24.48 -2.15
C LEU A 139 -0.07 25.21 -1.30
N HIS A 140 -0.56 24.57 -0.26
CA HIS A 140 -1.50 25.21 0.66
C HIS A 140 -0.90 26.45 1.34
N LEU A 141 0.36 26.38 1.82
CA LEU A 141 1.05 27.54 2.38
C LEU A 141 1.26 28.65 1.35
N LYS A 142 1.60 28.30 0.11
CA LYS A 142 1.71 29.29 -0.97
C LYS A 142 0.39 30.03 -1.16
N GLU A 143 -0.70 29.30 -1.38
CA GLU A 143 -2.02 29.88 -1.66
C GLU A 143 -2.60 30.68 -0.47
N THR A 144 -2.44 30.19 0.75
CA THR A 144 -3.06 30.79 1.93
C THR A 144 -2.25 31.91 2.54
N VAL A 145 -0.93 31.94 2.34
CA VAL A 145 -0.02 32.91 2.94
C VAL A 145 0.70 33.73 1.88
N LEU A 146 1.52 33.12 1.02
CA LEU A 146 2.43 33.85 0.17
C LEU A 146 1.71 34.68 -0.91
N ASP A 147 0.70 34.12 -1.55
CA ASP A 147 -0.04 34.80 -2.63
C ASP A 147 -0.88 35.99 -2.12
N ARG A 148 -1.01 36.16 -0.79
CA ARG A 148 -1.64 37.33 -0.18
C ARG A 148 -0.70 38.56 -0.11
N TYR A 149 0.61 38.38 -0.33
CA TYR A 149 1.63 39.42 -0.29
C TYR A 149 2.20 39.71 -1.67
N ALA A 150 1.74 39.02 -2.71
CA ALA A 150 2.09 39.26 -4.10
C ALA A 150 1.08 40.16 -4.76
#